data_9228173e4caab9ca75ebbf87ad11d7cf
#
_entry.id   9228173e4caab9ca75ebbf87ad11d7cf
#
_cell.length_a   1.000
_cell.length_b   1.000
_cell.length_c   1.000
_cell.angle_alpha   90.00
_cell.angle_beta   90.00
_cell.angle_gamma   90.00
#
_symmetry.space_group_name_H-M   'P 1'
#
loop_
_entity.id
_entity.type
_entity.pdbx_description
1 polymer ?
#
loop_
_entity_poly.entity_id
_entity_poly.type
_entity_poly.pdbx_seq_one_letter_code
_entity_poly.pdbx_strand_id
1 'polypeptide(L)'
;MLLRLLYDQVINNDNSCIVTFIDYTAAFDSISHKFLDKTLAEAGASRKSRAIFRAIYRAATGIARVRGTDGTYKFSGNFKVCRGVVQGDIISPVLFILALDQLVQSIDKSGTGVKCGILHLRVLGYADDAALIEPTVEAMTKRLTDLANASISEADMRINMTKTVSQHVHKRKPLKVTATEVAKVEAKYNHQCDFCQRKFKTNRAMLIHRASCVHNYATTEEVFVLEKIVGVFGHKDARWFQVKWEGYDDPEWEREHLLKRDKCHDAIRSFWATSGLSPTRDFYPDTQGKNRCTVCARTFARPQDLKTHRKKKGHYDHKQHMKTRTAVIDAITAKRKEQQKLLPAVKWDEKEAENQWRSKYLGSIFEAGGGQMADVQARIARARQRFGKMRHIWGNKDLHVNLRLRLYKSSVCSILTYGSEAWRLTPTVSAALNGANSSMVSIITGRSIREEAAEGKTFDLLKWIRARKLQWIGHILRMGKETKVKQAICIMFKAPQQGDMLADGRPGDRFLT
;
A
#
# COMPACT_ATOMS: atom_id res chain seq x y z
N MET A 1 -10.48 9.74 3.66
CA MET A 1 -10.11 11.01 3.01
C MET A 1 -9.92 12.14 3.99
N LEU A 2 -10.91 12.52 4.83
CA LEU A 2 -10.78 13.62 5.80
C LEU A 2 -9.51 13.53 6.64
N LEU A 3 -9.17 12.32 7.13
CA LEU A 3 -7.93 12.12 7.90
C LEU A 3 -6.68 12.46 7.08
N ARG A 4 -6.62 12.11 5.79
CA ARG A 4 -5.47 12.45 4.94
C ARG A 4 -5.35 13.96 4.71
N LEU A 5 -6.48 14.63 4.51
CA LEU A 5 -6.53 16.09 4.41
C LEU A 5 -6.06 16.77 5.69
N LEU A 6 -6.48 16.25 6.86
CA LEU A 6 -6.00 16.73 8.15
C LEU A 6 -4.47 16.62 8.25
N TYR A 7 -3.91 15.44 7.92
CA TYR A 7 -2.45 15.24 7.95
C TYR A 7 -1.72 16.23 7.03
N ASP A 8 -2.20 16.36 5.79
CA ASP A 8 -1.59 17.29 4.83
C ASP A 8 -1.67 18.74 5.33
N GLN A 9 -2.80 19.15 5.92
CA GLN A 9 -2.96 20.50 6.44
C GLN A 9 -2.11 20.78 7.67
N VAL A 10 -2.09 19.85 8.65
CA VAL A 10 -1.26 19.96 9.85
C VAL A 10 0.21 20.10 9.47
N ILE A 11 0.68 19.27 8.52
CA ILE A 11 2.07 19.24 8.07
C ILE A 11 2.44 20.46 7.24
N ASN A 12 1.57 20.92 6.34
CA ASN A 12 1.82 22.09 5.50
C ASN A 12 1.87 23.39 6.31
N ASN A 13 1.05 23.49 7.37
CA ASN A 13 1.02 24.66 8.25
C ASN A 13 2.05 24.60 9.38
N ASP A 14 2.95 23.62 9.37
CA ASP A 14 3.97 23.38 10.40
C ASP A 14 3.38 23.19 11.81
N ASN A 15 2.16 22.69 11.87
CA ASN A 15 1.45 22.36 13.11
C ASN A 15 1.72 20.91 13.51
N SER A 16 1.23 20.55 14.70
CA SER A 16 1.24 19.18 15.20
C SER A 16 -0.12 18.80 15.77
N CYS A 17 -0.45 17.52 15.74
CA CYS A 17 -1.59 16.97 16.44
C CYS A 17 -1.36 15.50 16.81
N ILE A 18 -2.21 15.00 17.68
CA ILE A 18 -2.26 13.60 18.07
C ILE A 18 -3.48 12.98 17.42
N VAL A 19 -3.30 11.83 16.80
CA VAL A 19 -4.39 11.00 16.27
C VAL A 19 -4.32 9.65 16.95
N THR A 20 -5.38 9.28 17.66
CA THR A 20 -5.47 7.97 18.34
C THR A 20 -6.54 7.13 17.67
N PHE A 21 -6.13 5.98 17.16
CA PHE A 21 -7.00 4.99 16.54
C PHE A 21 -7.49 4.04 17.62
N ILE A 22 -8.81 4.00 17.81
CA ILE A 22 -9.46 3.23 18.85
C ILE A 22 -9.82 1.86 18.29
N ASP A 23 -9.55 0.82 19.09
CA ASP A 23 -10.02 -0.54 18.87
C ASP A 23 -10.89 -0.96 20.08
N TYR A 24 -12.06 -1.53 19.83
CA TYR A 24 -12.91 -2.06 20.88
C TYR A 24 -12.75 -3.57 21.02
N THR A 25 -12.82 -4.06 22.24
CA THR A 25 -12.81 -5.51 22.51
C THR A 25 -14.16 -6.10 22.15
N ALA A 26 -14.21 -6.97 21.14
CA ALA A 26 -15.45 -7.65 20.71
C ALA A 26 -16.61 -6.66 20.54
N ALA A 27 -16.41 -5.58 19.81
CA ALA A 27 -17.32 -4.43 19.69
C ALA A 27 -18.78 -4.85 19.44
N PHE A 28 -19.02 -5.68 18.41
CA PHE A 28 -20.36 -6.15 18.03
C PHE A 28 -20.98 -7.09 19.07
N ASP A 29 -20.17 -7.85 19.81
CA ASP A 29 -20.65 -8.86 20.75
C ASP A 29 -20.86 -8.31 22.17
N SER A 30 -20.34 -7.10 22.48
CA SER A 30 -20.33 -6.55 23.85
C SER A 30 -21.41 -5.50 24.11
N ILE A 31 -21.91 -4.82 23.09
CA ILE A 31 -22.81 -3.68 23.25
C ILE A 31 -24.12 -4.03 23.97
N SER A 32 -24.53 -3.20 24.95
CA SER A 32 -25.72 -3.39 25.75
C SER A 32 -27.01 -3.19 24.94
N HIS A 33 -27.96 -4.14 25.00
CA HIS A 33 -29.28 -4.00 24.38
C HIS A 33 -30.07 -2.81 24.95
N LYS A 34 -29.85 -2.47 26.25
CA LYS A 34 -30.45 -1.30 26.89
C LYS A 34 -29.96 -0.02 26.26
N PHE A 35 -28.66 0.06 25.97
CA PHE A 35 -28.08 1.22 25.30
C PHE A 35 -28.55 1.33 23.84
N LEU A 36 -28.66 0.22 23.13
CA LEU A 36 -29.22 0.20 21.76
C LEU A 36 -30.68 0.68 21.73
N ASP A 37 -31.51 0.29 22.70
CA ASP A 37 -32.90 0.77 22.79
C ASP A 37 -32.97 2.28 23.09
N LYS A 38 -32.07 2.80 23.97
CA LYS A 38 -31.92 4.23 24.25
C LYS A 38 -31.52 4.97 22.95
N THR A 39 -30.50 4.50 22.26
CA THR A 39 -30.01 5.07 21.01
C THR A 39 -31.08 5.11 19.91
N LEU A 40 -31.87 4.03 19.77
CA LEU A 40 -33.00 4.01 18.85
C LEU A 40 -34.06 5.04 19.20
N ALA A 41 -34.33 5.29 20.49
CA ALA A 41 -35.24 6.34 20.92
C ALA A 41 -34.75 7.73 20.52
N GLU A 42 -33.49 8.03 20.77
CA GLU A 42 -32.85 9.29 20.44
C GLU A 42 -32.73 9.53 18.93
N ALA A 43 -32.56 8.45 18.15
CA ALA A 43 -32.62 8.46 16.69
C ALA A 43 -34.05 8.63 16.13
N GLY A 44 -35.08 8.77 16.98
CA GLY A 44 -36.46 8.99 16.56
C GLY A 44 -37.25 7.74 16.20
N ALA A 45 -36.75 6.52 16.58
CA ALA A 45 -37.48 5.28 16.34
C ALA A 45 -38.79 5.24 17.17
N SER A 46 -39.90 4.84 16.50
CA SER A 46 -41.21 4.76 17.13
C SER A 46 -41.24 3.76 18.28
N ARG A 47 -42.17 3.95 19.23
CA ARG A 47 -42.40 2.98 20.34
C ARG A 47 -42.66 1.57 19.79
N LYS A 48 -43.37 1.44 18.66
CA LYS A 48 -43.68 0.16 18.02
C LYS A 48 -42.40 -0.49 17.47
N SER A 49 -41.56 0.23 16.77
CA SER A 49 -40.27 -0.25 16.22
C SER A 49 -39.35 -0.72 17.35
N ARG A 50 -39.27 0.04 18.44
CA ARG A 50 -38.48 -0.31 19.63
C ARG A 50 -39.03 -1.53 20.36
N ALA A 51 -40.34 -1.70 20.40
CA ALA A 51 -40.96 -2.89 20.98
C ALA A 51 -40.61 -4.15 20.19
N ILE A 52 -40.61 -4.07 18.84
CA ILE A 52 -40.17 -5.15 17.94
C ILE A 52 -38.69 -5.49 18.22
N PHE A 53 -37.83 -4.47 18.24
CA PHE A 53 -36.41 -4.65 18.56
C PHE A 53 -36.22 -5.39 19.88
N ARG A 54 -36.88 -4.94 20.96
CA ARG A 54 -36.80 -5.59 22.27
C ARG A 54 -37.31 -7.04 22.24
N ALA A 55 -38.37 -7.33 21.48
CA ALA A 55 -38.90 -8.68 21.36
C ALA A 55 -37.91 -9.61 20.67
N ILE A 56 -37.28 -9.17 19.55
CA ILE A 56 -36.28 -9.94 18.83
C ILE A 56 -35.10 -10.29 19.75
N TYR A 57 -34.51 -9.31 20.41
CA TYR A 57 -33.31 -9.54 21.23
C TYR A 57 -33.60 -10.25 22.56
N ARG A 58 -34.85 -10.17 23.10
CA ARG A 58 -35.26 -11.00 24.24
C ARG A 58 -35.37 -12.49 23.88
N ALA A 59 -35.80 -12.79 22.65
CA ALA A 59 -35.94 -14.15 22.16
C ALA A 59 -34.63 -14.74 21.62
N ALA A 60 -33.61 -13.93 21.46
CA ALA A 60 -32.34 -14.36 20.84
C ALA A 60 -31.63 -15.41 21.71
N THR A 61 -31.35 -16.55 21.08
CA THR A 61 -30.55 -17.63 21.66
C THR A 61 -29.42 -18.01 20.73
N GLY A 62 -28.33 -18.50 21.27
CA GLY A 62 -27.16 -18.95 20.54
C GLY A 62 -26.80 -20.40 20.85
N ILE A 63 -26.10 -21.04 19.94
CA ILE A 63 -25.47 -22.36 20.13
C ILE A 63 -23.99 -22.20 19.74
N ALA A 64 -23.09 -22.56 20.62
CA ALA A 64 -21.67 -22.61 20.31
C ALA A 64 -21.34 -23.88 19.54
N ARG A 65 -20.56 -23.73 18.46
CA ARG A 65 -20.06 -24.83 17.63
C ARG A 65 -18.54 -24.90 17.71
N VAL A 66 -18.00 -25.99 18.19
CA VAL A 66 -16.56 -26.23 18.31
C VAL A 66 -16.18 -27.39 17.41
N ARG A 67 -15.12 -27.23 16.64
CA ARG A 67 -14.56 -28.31 15.83
C ARG A 67 -13.60 -29.14 16.68
N GLY A 68 -13.87 -30.44 16.81
CA GLY A 68 -12.98 -31.39 17.46
C GLY A 68 -11.71 -31.65 16.64
N THR A 69 -10.71 -32.21 17.29
CA THR A 69 -9.46 -32.65 16.65
C THR A 69 -9.67 -33.74 15.60
N ASP A 70 -10.74 -34.51 15.72
CA ASP A 70 -11.23 -35.53 14.81
C ASP A 70 -11.98 -35.00 13.58
N GLY A 71 -12.10 -33.66 13.47
CA GLY A 71 -12.82 -33.00 12.39
C GLY A 71 -14.34 -32.93 12.56
N THR A 72 -14.90 -33.55 13.61
CA THR A 72 -16.35 -33.50 13.94
C THR A 72 -16.71 -32.17 14.62
N TYR A 73 -17.99 -31.81 14.60
CA TYR A 73 -18.48 -30.62 15.27
C TYR A 73 -19.26 -31.03 16.54
N LYS A 74 -18.89 -30.41 17.67
CA LYS A 74 -19.64 -30.48 18.92
C LYS A 74 -20.40 -29.18 19.09
N PHE A 75 -21.63 -29.29 19.58
CA PHE A 75 -22.55 -28.19 19.84
C PHE A 75 -22.82 -28.06 21.31
N SER A 76 -22.91 -26.82 21.82
CA SER A 76 -23.40 -26.55 23.18
C SER A 76 -24.91 -26.67 23.22
N GLY A 77 -25.47 -26.68 24.43
CA GLY A 77 -26.87 -26.34 24.63
C GLY A 77 -27.17 -24.89 24.25
N ASN A 78 -28.48 -24.57 24.14
CA ASN A 78 -28.92 -23.20 23.86
C ASN A 78 -28.55 -22.27 25.03
N PHE A 79 -27.98 -21.10 24.72
CA PHE A 79 -27.74 -20.04 25.70
C PHE A 79 -28.42 -18.75 25.27
N LYS A 80 -28.82 -17.92 26.22
CA LYS A 80 -29.45 -16.63 25.94
C LYS A 80 -28.44 -15.59 25.52
N VAL A 81 -28.72 -14.84 24.47
CA VAL A 81 -27.93 -13.72 24.02
C VAL A 81 -28.39 -12.46 24.74
N CYS A 82 -27.67 -12.02 25.78
CA CYS A 82 -28.06 -10.90 26.65
C CYS A 82 -27.45 -9.56 26.22
N ARG A 83 -26.48 -9.54 25.29
CA ARG A 83 -25.78 -8.36 24.76
C ARG A 83 -25.25 -8.65 23.38
N GLY A 84 -24.78 -7.61 22.71
CA GLY A 84 -24.23 -7.69 21.36
C GLY A 84 -25.30 -7.60 20.26
N VAL A 85 -24.82 -7.44 19.06
CA VAL A 85 -25.63 -7.50 17.82
C VAL A 85 -25.15 -8.68 16.98
N VAL A 86 -26.08 -9.35 16.30
CA VAL A 86 -25.78 -10.57 15.54
C VAL A 86 -24.92 -10.23 14.33
N GLN A 87 -23.72 -10.79 14.25
CA GLN A 87 -22.85 -10.64 13.08
C GLN A 87 -23.48 -11.33 11.86
N GLY A 88 -23.60 -10.58 10.76
CA GLY A 88 -24.24 -11.07 9.52
C GLY A 88 -25.71 -10.71 9.39
N ASP A 89 -26.36 -10.18 10.42
CA ASP A 89 -27.70 -9.60 10.30
C ASP A 89 -27.65 -8.23 9.60
N ILE A 90 -28.65 -7.94 8.79
CA ILE A 90 -28.75 -6.71 7.99
C ILE A 90 -28.86 -5.46 8.87
N ILE A 91 -29.52 -5.55 10.02
CA ILE A 91 -29.77 -4.42 10.92
C ILE A 91 -28.59 -4.14 11.87
N SER A 92 -27.77 -5.13 12.17
CA SER A 92 -26.67 -5.03 13.15
C SER A 92 -25.66 -3.92 12.85
N PRO A 93 -25.18 -3.71 11.60
CA PRO A 93 -24.29 -2.60 11.29
C PRO A 93 -24.93 -1.23 11.56
N VAL A 94 -26.22 -1.08 11.26
CA VAL A 94 -26.94 0.20 11.46
C VAL A 94 -27.08 0.48 12.96
N LEU A 95 -27.48 -0.51 13.74
CA LEU A 95 -27.59 -0.39 15.21
C LEU A 95 -26.25 -0.01 15.84
N PHE A 96 -25.18 -0.67 15.41
CA PHE A 96 -23.84 -0.40 15.93
C PHE A 96 -23.35 1.01 15.57
N ILE A 97 -23.55 1.46 14.33
CA ILE A 97 -23.18 2.81 13.89
C ILE A 97 -23.94 3.88 14.68
N LEU A 98 -25.26 3.70 14.88
CA LEU A 98 -26.06 4.63 15.68
C LEU A 98 -25.57 4.70 17.12
N ALA A 99 -25.25 3.56 17.71
CA ALA A 99 -24.74 3.48 19.07
C ALA A 99 -23.36 4.14 19.23
N LEU A 100 -22.45 3.91 18.29
CA LEU A 100 -21.13 4.55 18.31
C LEU A 100 -21.25 6.07 18.10
N ASP A 101 -22.12 6.51 17.19
CA ASP A 101 -22.39 7.93 16.98
C ASP A 101 -22.88 8.60 18.24
N GLN A 102 -23.78 7.97 18.99
CA GLN A 102 -24.28 8.44 20.28
C GLN A 102 -23.16 8.58 21.31
N LEU A 103 -22.29 7.58 21.44
CA LEU A 103 -21.12 7.64 22.33
C LEU A 103 -20.16 8.77 21.93
N VAL A 104 -19.90 8.91 20.65
CA VAL A 104 -19.04 9.99 20.13
C VAL A 104 -19.65 11.38 20.41
N GLN A 105 -20.95 11.54 20.19
CA GLN A 105 -21.64 12.80 20.44
C GLN A 105 -21.63 13.17 21.94
N SER A 106 -21.71 12.20 22.85
CA SER A 106 -21.66 12.45 24.29
C SER A 106 -20.34 13.09 24.72
N ILE A 107 -19.22 12.73 24.06
CA ILE A 107 -17.89 13.26 24.37
C ILE A 107 -17.46 14.43 23.47
N ASP A 108 -18.17 14.69 22.35
CA ASP A 108 -17.74 15.71 21.37
C ASP A 108 -17.75 17.14 21.93
N LYS A 109 -18.55 17.37 22.98
CA LYS A 109 -18.68 18.67 23.64
C LYS A 109 -17.45 19.06 24.46
N SER A 110 -16.60 18.11 24.87
CA SER A 110 -15.47 18.33 25.79
C SER A 110 -14.11 18.53 25.12
N GLY A 111 -13.96 18.19 23.83
CA GLY A 111 -12.66 18.22 23.15
C GLY A 111 -12.40 19.50 22.38
N THR A 112 -11.11 19.88 22.28
CA THR A 112 -10.65 21.03 21.51
C THR A 112 -10.61 20.74 20.02
N GLY A 113 -10.19 19.53 19.65
CA GLY A 113 -10.02 19.12 18.26
C GLY A 113 -8.97 19.92 17.51
N VAL A 114 -8.81 19.62 16.24
CA VAL A 114 -7.86 20.31 15.36
C VAL A 114 -8.61 21.07 14.27
N LYS A 115 -8.27 22.33 14.12
CA LYS A 115 -8.88 23.19 13.10
C LYS A 115 -8.34 22.82 11.72
N CYS A 116 -9.27 22.51 10.81
CA CYS A 116 -9.00 22.19 9.42
C CYS A 116 -9.83 23.11 8.52
N GLY A 117 -9.29 24.28 8.18
CA GLY A 117 -10.06 25.37 7.58
C GLY A 117 -11.13 25.91 8.54
N ILE A 118 -12.41 25.84 8.15
CA ILE A 118 -13.55 26.19 9.01
C ILE A 118 -14.04 25.02 9.87
N LEU A 119 -13.53 23.80 9.62
CA LEU A 119 -13.94 22.62 10.37
C LEU A 119 -13.06 22.41 11.59
N HIS A 120 -13.68 22.02 12.70
CA HIS A 120 -12.99 21.44 13.84
C HIS A 120 -13.17 19.93 13.78
N LEU A 121 -12.07 19.21 13.49
CA LEU A 121 -12.04 17.75 13.46
C LEU A 121 -11.62 17.24 14.84
N ARG A 122 -12.50 16.47 15.46
CA ARG A 122 -12.29 15.89 16.79
C ARG A 122 -12.34 14.38 16.74
N VAL A 123 -13.28 13.85 15.96
CA VAL A 123 -13.50 12.41 15.80
C VAL A 123 -13.80 12.10 14.35
N LEU A 124 -13.24 11.03 13.85
CA LEU A 124 -13.62 10.41 12.58
C LEU A 124 -13.98 8.95 12.86
N GLY A 125 -15.23 8.59 12.64
CA GLY A 125 -15.73 7.24 12.86
C GLY A 125 -16.22 6.59 11.57
N TYR A 126 -16.02 5.28 11.47
CA TYR A 126 -16.62 4.44 10.44
C TYR A 126 -16.81 3.03 11.00
N ALA A 127 -18.05 2.66 11.26
CA ALA A 127 -18.40 1.43 11.98
C ALA A 127 -17.66 1.37 13.33
N ASP A 128 -16.90 0.32 13.58
CA ASP A 128 -16.09 0.11 14.79
C ASP A 128 -14.72 0.83 14.77
N ASP A 129 -14.28 1.28 13.60
CA ASP A 129 -13.02 2.04 13.45
C ASP A 129 -13.25 3.53 13.80
N ALA A 130 -12.73 3.98 14.93
CA ALA A 130 -12.76 5.39 15.34
C ALA A 130 -11.36 5.97 15.46
N ALA A 131 -11.20 7.23 15.06
CA ALA A 131 -9.97 8.02 15.24
C ALA A 131 -10.30 9.30 15.99
N LEU A 132 -9.72 9.47 17.19
CA LEU A 132 -9.77 10.71 17.96
C LEU A 132 -8.66 11.64 17.50
N ILE A 133 -8.90 12.94 17.53
CA ILE A 133 -7.98 13.97 17.01
C ILE A 133 -7.92 15.11 18.02
N GLU A 134 -6.75 15.36 18.59
CA GLU A 134 -6.53 16.44 19.56
C GLU A 134 -5.16 17.10 19.33
N PRO A 135 -4.99 18.36 19.75
CA PRO A 135 -3.73 19.08 19.55
C PRO A 135 -2.61 18.63 20.50
N THR A 136 -2.94 18.16 21.70
CA THR A 136 -1.95 17.77 22.73
C THR A 136 -2.22 16.38 23.32
N VAL A 137 -1.21 15.81 23.98
CA VAL A 137 -1.33 14.50 24.66
C VAL A 137 -2.29 14.58 25.82
N GLU A 138 -2.28 15.66 26.57
CA GLU A 138 -3.16 15.89 27.72
C GLU A 138 -4.63 15.93 27.29
N ALA A 139 -4.93 16.70 26.23
CA ALA A 139 -6.28 16.78 25.66
C ALA A 139 -6.73 15.42 25.12
N MET A 140 -5.83 14.66 24.47
CA MET A 140 -6.10 13.32 23.96
C MET A 140 -6.33 12.32 25.11
N THR A 141 -5.50 12.35 26.14
CA THR A 141 -5.65 11.49 27.33
C THR A 141 -7.00 11.72 28.00
N LYS A 142 -7.38 12.99 28.24
CA LYS A 142 -8.69 13.33 28.78
C LYS A 142 -9.81 12.78 27.91
N ARG A 143 -9.75 13.04 26.60
CA ARG A 143 -10.78 12.60 25.66
C ARG A 143 -10.91 11.08 25.56
N LEU A 144 -9.77 10.36 25.57
CA LEU A 144 -9.77 8.91 25.59
C LEU A 144 -10.39 8.37 26.88
N THR A 145 -10.11 9.02 28.02
CA THR A 145 -10.70 8.68 29.33
C THR A 145 -12.21 8.90 29.33
N ASP A 146 -12.67 10.04 28.81
CA ASP A 146 -14.10 10.36 28.72
C ASP A 146 -14.82 9.33 27.83
N LEU A 147 -14.24 8.98 26.66
CA LEU A 147 -14.80 7.94 25.77
C LEU A 147 -14.82 6.55 26.43
N ALA A 148 -13.74 6.16 27.09
CA ALA A 148 -13.65 4.86 27.74
C ALA A 148 -14.68 4.72 28.86
N ASN A 149 -14.83 5.77 29.69
CA ASN A 149 -15.80 5.79 30.78
C ASN A 149 -17.24 5.75 30.25
N ALA A 150 -17.58 6.57 29.23
CA ALA A 150 -18.89 6.53 28.60
C ALA A 150 -19.17 5.17 27.94
N SER A 151 -18.19 4.60 27.26
CA SER A 151 -18.32 3.28 26.62
C SER A 151 -18.62 2.16 27.63
N ILE A 152 -17.98 2.19 28.79
CA ILE A 152 -18.21 1.21 29.86
C ILE A 152 -19.55 1.45 30.56
N SER A 153 -19.80 2.70 30.97
CA SER A 153 -20.98 2.99 31.81
C SER A 153 -22.30 2.95 31.06
N GLU A 154 -22.31 3.38 29.78
CA GLU A 154 -23.56 3.44 29.01
C GLU A 154 -23.74 2.23 28.08
N ALA A 155 -22.69 1.80 27.39
CA ALA A 155 -22.77 0.81 26.33
C ALA A 155 -22.24 -0.58 26.69
N ASP A 156 -21.61 -0.74 27.85
CA ASP A 156 -20.96 -1.99 28.29
C ASP A 156 -19.80 -2.44 27.39
N MET A 157 -19.23 -1.47 26.64
CA MET A 157 -18.14 -1.68 25.70
C MET A 157 -16.80 -1.29 26.32
N ARG A 158 -15.73 -2.02 25.99
CA ARG A 158 -14.39 -1.76 26.52
C ARG A 158 -13.41 -1.48 25.37
N ILE A 159 -12.63 -0.40 25.53
CA ILE A 159 -11.53 -0.09 24.62
C ILE A 159 -10.39 -1.09 24.82
N ASN A 160 -9.87 -1.61 23.72
CA ASN A 160 -8.72 -2.50 23.70
C ASN A 160 -7.43 -1.69 23.64
N MET A 161 -6.83 -1.34 24.77
CA MET A 161 -5.62 -0.51 24.82
C MET A 161 -4.40 -1.15 24.16
N THR A 162 -4.32 -2.48 24.10
CA THR A 162 -3.19 -3.17 23.42
C THR A 162 -3.23 -3.05 21.90
N LYS A 163 -4.41 -2.79 21.33
CA LYS A 163 -4.59 -2.54 19.89
C LYS A 163 -4.83 -1.07 19.55
N THR A 164 -5.23 -0.26 20.52
CA THR A 164 -5.35 1.18 20.38
C THR A 164 -3.97 1.78 20.20
N VAL A 165 -3.77 2.59 19.16
CA VAL A 165 -2.47 3.15 18.82
C VAL A 165 -2.58 4.66 18.58
N SER A 166 -1.54 5.39 18.95
CA SER A 166 -1.46 6.83 18.76
C SER A 166 -0.39 7.21 17.74
N GLN A 167 -0.59 8.32 17.07
CA GLN A 167 0.38 8.95 16.18
C GLN A 167 0.52 10.43 16.51
N HIS A 168 1.75 10.88 16.74
CA HIS A 168 2.09 12.29 16.79
C HIS A 168 2.35 12.77 15.36
N VAL A 169 1.37 13.45 14.79
CA VAL A 169 1.43 13.99 13.42
C VAL A 169 2.16 15.32 13.43
N HIS A 170 3.25 15.40 12.69
CA HIS A 170 4.08 16.61 12.58
C HIS A 170 4.87 16.61 11.27
N LYS A 171 5.36 17.76 10.86
CA LYS A 171 6.21 17.92 9.70
C LYS A 171 7.50 17.09 9.83
N ARG A 172 7.87 16.41 8.77
CA ARG A 172 9.09 15.60 8.73
C ARG A 172 10.32 16.50 8.78
N LYS A 173 11.15 16.35 9.79
CA LYS A 173 12.51 16.88 9.74
C LYS A 173 13.39 15.91 8.91
N PRO A 174 14.33 16.44 8.09
CA PRO A 174 15.31 15.61 7.40
C PRO A 174 16.11 14.80 8.43
N LEU A 175 16.14 13.47 8.26
CA LEU A 175 16.96 12.59 9.08
C LEU A 175 18.16 12.13 8.27
N LYS A 176 19.35 12.35 8.81
CA LYS A 176 20.59 11.76 8.31
C LYS A 176 20.74 10.38 8.95
N VAL A 177 21.06 9.38 8.15
CA VAL A 177 21.42 8.04 8.59
C VAL A 177 22.89 7.80 8.28
N THR A 178 23.59 7.15 9.22
CA THR A 178 25.00 6.80 9.08
C THR A 178 25.16 5.53 8.23
N ALA A 179 26.35 5.33 7.68
CA ALA A 179 26.66 4.11 6.94
C ALA A 179 26.49 2.85 7.83
N THR A 180 26.78 2.96 9.12
CA THR A 180 26.60 1.89 10.10
C THR A 180 25.11 1.54 10.31
N GLU A 181 24.23 2.53 10.38
CA GLU A 181 22.77 2.31 10.49
C GLU A 181 22.23 1.63 9.23
N VAL A 182 22.73 2.00 8.06
CA VAL A 182 22.38 1.36 6.78
C VAL A 182 22.86 -0.09 6.75
N ALA A 183 24.12 -0.35 7.13
CA ALA A 183 24.69 -1.69 7.18
C ALA A 183 23.92 -2.63 8.14
N LYS A 184 23.51 -2.14 9.32
CA LYS A 184 22.67 -2.89 10.27
C LYS A 184 21.32 -3.31 9.65
N VAL A 185 20.77 -2.49 8.76
CA VAL A 185 19.52 -2.82 8.07
C VAL A 185 19.78 -3.79 6.92
N GLU A 186 20.88 -3.61 6.17
CA GLU A 186 21.28 -4.52 5.09
C GLU A 186 21.57 -5.93 5.61
N ALA A 187 22.18 -6.06 6.77
CA ALA A 187 22.43 -7.36 7.41
C ALA A 187 21.13 -8.16 7.70
N LYS A 188 19.98 -7.51 7.79
CA LYS A 188 18.66 -8.17 7.96
C LYS A 188 18.10 -8.76 6.68
N TYR A 189 18.73 -8.51 5.52
CA TYR A 189 18.29 -9.04 4.22
C TYR A 189 19.05 -10.33 3.91
N ASN A 190 18.70 -11.43 4.58
CA ASN A 190 19.38 -12.72 4.51
C ASN A 190 18.69 -13.76 3.60
N HIS A 191 17.49 -13.45 3.07
CA HIS A 191 16.79 -14.32 2.15
C HIS A 191 16.88 -13.77 0.73
N GLN A 192 17.30 -14.58 -0.22
CA GLN A 192 17.53 -14.17 -1.61
C GLN A 192 16.65 -14.95 -2.58
N CYS A 193 16.08 -14.27 -3.56
CA CYS A 193 15.35 -14.93 -4.63
C CYS A 193 16.31 -15.54 -5.65
N ASP A 194 16.18 -16.84 -5.91
CA ASP A 194 17.03 -17.60 -6.81
C ASP A 194 16.97 -17.09 -8.26
N PHE A 195 15.81 -16.56 -8.67
CA PHE A 195 15.58 -16.09 -10.04
C PHE A 195 16.17 -14.70 -10.34
N CYS A 196 15.98 -13.72 -9.44
CA CYS A 196 16.41 -12.34 -9.68
C CYS A 196 17.45 -11.84 -8.70
N GLN A 197 17.94 -12.69 -7.79
CA GLN A 197 18.95 -12.38 -6.77
C GLN A 197 18.55 -11.24 -5.81
N ARG A 198 17.26 -10.87 -5.77
CA ARG A 198 16.74 -9.86 -4.83
C ARG A 198 16.71 -10.41 -3.41
N LYS A 199 17.23 -9.63 -2.46
CA LYS A 199 17.27 -9.99 -1.06
C LYS A 199 16.03 -9.51 -0.30
N PHE A 200 15.60 -10.29 0.70
CA PHE A 200 14.41 -10.05 1.52
C PHE A 200 14.73 -10.24 3.00
N LYS A 201 13.99 -9.55 3.87
CA LYS A 201 14.13 -9.63 5.33
C LYS A 201 13.60 -10.95 5.91
N THR A 202 12.62 -11.57 5.25
CA THR A 202 11.99 -12.82 5.71
C THR A 202 11.87 -13.81 4.56
N ASN A 203 11.95 -15.10 4.88
CA ASN A 203 11.73 -16.17 3.92
C ASN A 203 10.33 -16.08 3.28
N ARG A 204 9.31 -15.77 4.07
CA ARG A 204 7.94 -15.58 3.58
C ARG A 204 7.84 -14.48 2.52
N ALA A 205 8.51 -13.33 2.74
CA ALA A 205 8.53 -12.24 1.75
C ALA A 205 9.28 -12.65 0.47
N MET A 206 10.35 -13.41 0.61
CA MET A 206 11.10 -13.96 -0.52
C MET A 206 10.25 -14.98 -1.31
N LEU A 207 9.55 -15.90 -0.63
CA LEU A 207 8.68 -16.89 -1.28
C LEU A 207 7.48 -16.23 -1.99
N ILE A 208 6.86 -15.19 -1.39
CA ILE A 208 5.79 -14.42 -2.04
C ILE A 208 6.33 -13.72 -3.30
N HIS A 209 7.51 -13.11 -3.21
CA HIS A 209 8.16 -12.50 -4.38
C HIS A 209 8.52 -13.57 -5.43
N ARG A 210 9.10 -14.71 -5.01
CA ARG A 210 9.47 -15.81 -5.91
C ARG A 210 8.29 -16.30 -6.75
N ALA A 211 7.10 -16.44 -6.13
CA ALA A 211 5.88 -16.83 -6.83
C ALA A 211 5.40 -15.80 -7.88
N SER A 212 5.78 -14.52 -7.73
CA SER A 212 5.42 -13.42 -8.64
C SER A 212 6.63 -12.78 -9.32
N CYS A 213 7.80 -13.42 -9.23
CA CYS A 213 9.02 -12.90 -9.83
C CYS A 213 8.93 -12.97 -11.35
N VAL A 214 9.15 -11.84 -12.02
CA VAL A 214 9.16 -11.76 -13.49
C VAL A 214 10.25 -12.64 -14.13
N HIS A 215 11.28 -13.03 -13.37
CA HIS A 215 12.32 -13.94 -13.80
C HIS A 215 11.99 -15.41 -13.50
N ASN A 216 10.82 -15.71 -12.93
CA ASN A 216 10.31 -17.06 -12.68
C ASN A 216 9.47 -17.59 -13.85
N TYR A 217 9.75 -17.13 -15.07
CA TYR A 217 9.15 -17.65 -16.29
C TYR A 217 9.90 -18.87 -16.78
N ALA A 218 9.84 -19.92 -16.02
CA ALA A 218 10.09 -21.24 -16.54
C ALA A 218 8.78 -22.00 -16.42
N THR A 219 8.08 -22.08 -17.50
CA THR A 219 7.24 -23.19 -17.97
C THR A 219 6.04 -22.71 -18.78
N THR A 220 6.30 -22.23 -19.97
CA THR A 220 5.58 -22.71 -21.14
C THR A 220 6.66 -23.18 -22.07
N GLU A 221 6.68 -24.47 -22.33
CA GLU A 221 7.66 -25.15 -23.17
C GLU A 221 7.49 -24.74 -24.64
N GLU A 222 7.96 -23.55 -24.98
CA GLU A 222 8.56 -23.36 -26.28
C GLU A 222 10.05 -23.65 -26.04
N VAL A 223 10.47 -24.87 -26.34
CA VAL A 223 11.88 -25.27 -26.31
C VAL A 223 12.53 -24.57 -27.49
N PHE A 224 13.09 -23.38 -27.24
CA PHE A 224 13.97 -22.72 -28.20
C PHE A 224 15.25 -23.53 -28.25
N VAL A 225 15.53 -24.17 -29.39
CA VAL A 225 16.79 -24.91 -29.62
C VAL A 225 17.85 -23.91 -29.99
N LEU A 226 18.93 -23.85 -29.19
CA LEU A 226 20.05 -22.96 -29.44
C LEU A 226 20.90 -23.53 -30.57
N GLU A 227 20.97 -22.84 -31.71
CA GLU A 227 21.78 -23.22 -32.86
C GLU A 227 23.28 -23.03 -32.57
N LYS A 228 23.67 -21.82 -32.19
CA LYS A 228 25.06 -21.48 -31.82
C LYS A 228 25.16 -20.17 -31.07
N ILE A 229 26.29 -19.98 -30.38
CA ILE A 229 26.69 -18.70 -29.81
C ILE A 229 27.64 -18.03 -30.81
N VAL A 230 27.33 -16.76 -31.16
CA VAL A 230 28.07 -16.00 -32.19
C VAL A 230 28.88 -14.83 -31.62
N GLY A 231 28.65 -14.45 -30.37
CA GLY A 231 29.39 -13.37 -29.73
C GLY A 231 29.30 -13.38 -28.20
N VAL A 232 30.20 -12.62 -27.57
CA VAL A 232 30.21 -12.44 -26.12
C VAL A 232 30.49 -10.99 -25.76
N PHE A 233 29.84 -10.52 -24.70
CA PHE A 233 30.00 -9.16 -24.20
C PHE A 233 29.87 -9.11 -22.66
N GLY A 234 30.64 -8.26 -21.99
CA GLY A 234 30.53 -7.93 -20.56
C GLY A 234 31.67 -8.43 -19.70
N HIS A 235 31.56 -8.11 -18.39
CA HIS A 235 32.53 -8.50 -17.36
C HIS A 235 32.43 -10.01 -17.09
N LYS A 236 33.54 -10.64 -16.69
CA LYS A 236 33.65 -12.09 -16.41
C LYS A 236 32.55 -12.64 -15.49
N ASP A 237 31.99 -11.82 -14.58
CA ASP A 237 30.95 -12.21 -13.64
C ASP A 237 29.52 -11.83 -14.11
N ALA A 238 29.38 -11.20 -15.29
CA ALA A 238 28.10 -10.69 -15.78
C ALA A 238 28.06 -10.60 -17.32
N ARG A 239 28.35 -11.72 -17.99
CA ARG A 239 28.40 -11.81 -19.44
C ARG A 239 27.05 -11.92 -20.10
N TRP A 240 27.04 -11.46 -21.33
CA TRP A 240 25.99 -11.67 -22.30
C TRP A 240 26.58 -12.42 -23.47
N PHE A 241 25.89 -13.44 -23.95
CA PHE A 241 26.20 -14.14 -25.17
C PHE A 241 25.21 -13.75 -26.24
N GLN A 242 25.71 -13.51 -27.44
CA GLN A 242 24.88 -13.35 -28.61
C GLN A 242 24.56 -14.74 -29.14
N VAL A 243 23.31 -15.13 -29.06
CA VAL A 243 22.82 -16.47 -29.37
C VAL A 243 22.00 -16.45 -30.64
N LYS A 244 22.18 -17.45 -31.47
CA LYS A 244 21.33 -17.72 -32.62
C LYS A 244 20.46 -18.92 -32.28
N TRP A 245 19.15 -18.72 -32.41
CA TRP A 245 18.16 -19.76 -32.16
C TRP A 245 17.81 -20.45 -33.47
N GLU A 246 17.57 -21.74 -33.44
CA GLU A 246 17.16 -22.53 -34.59
C GLU A 246 15.81 -22.03 -35.12
N GLY A 247 15.77 -21.70 -36.44
CA GLY A 247 14.59 -21.13 -37.07
C GLY A 247 14.40 -19.61 -36.98
N TYR A 248 15.36 -18.88 -36.39
CA TYR A 248 15.34 -17.42 -36.29
C TYR A 248 16.58 -16.81 -36.95
N ASP A 249 16.39 -15.78 -37.80
CA ASP A 249 17.49 -15.21 -38.59
C ASP A 249 18.38 -14.27 -37.80
N ASP A 250 17.82 -13.47 -36.87
CA ASP A 250 18.56 -12.47 -36.12
C ASP A 250 19.06 -13.02 -34.77
N PRO A 251 20.39 -12.92 -34.47
CA PRO A 251 20.93 -13.33 -33.18
C PRO A 251 20.54 -12.36 -32.07
N GLU A 252 20.13 -12.88 -30.91
CA GLU A 252 19.74 -12.12 -29.73
C GLU A 252 20.78 -12.19 -28.60
N TRP A 253 20.78 -11.16 -27.72
CA TRP A 253 21.68 -11.11 -26.57
C TRP A 253 21.04 -11.71 -25.31
N GLU A 254 21.59 -12.86 -24.86
CA GLU A 254 21.16 -13.54 -23.65
C GLU A 254 22.23 -13.53 -22.56
N ARG A 255 21.81 -13.51 -21.30
CA ARG A 255 22.72 -13.54 -20.15
C ARG A 255 23.28 -14.94 -19.91
N GLU A 256 24.58 -15.02 -19.61
CA GLU A 256 25.28 -16.28 -19.32
C GLU A 256 24.54 -17.15 -18.29
N HIS A 257 24.01 -16.54 -17.20
CA HIS A 257 23.32 -17.29 -16.16
C HIS A 257 21.96 -17.87 -16.62
N LEU A 258 21.32 -17.27 -17.62
CA LEU A 258 20.08 -17.80 -18.22
C LEU A 258 20.41 -19.00 -19.11
N LEU A 259 21.41 -18.90 -19.94
CA LEU A 259 21.88 -20.00 -20.78
C LEU A 259 22.36 -21.19 -19.92
N LYS A 260 23.04 -20.94 -18.81
CA LYS A 260 23.43 -21.98 -17.85
C LYS A 260 22.22 -22.63 -17.18
N ARG A 261 21.21 -21.85 -16.83
CA ARG A 261 19.95 -22.35 -16.27
C ARG A 261 19.22 -23.25 -17.27
N ASP A 262 19.20 -22.84 -18.53
CA ASP A 262 18.52 -23.55 -19.61
C ASP A 262 19.38 -24.69 -20.21
N LYS A 263 20.39 -25.14 -19.44
CA LYS A 263 21.28 -26.27 -19.73
C LYS A 263 22.14 -26.14 -21.01
N CYS A 264 22.34 -24.91 -21.51
CA CYS A 264 23.19 -24.65 -22.71
C CYS A 264 24.70 -24.63 -22.38
N HIS A 265 25.15 -25.43 -21.42
CA HIS A 265 26.55 -25.52 -20.99
C HIS A 265 27.50 -25.94 -22.11
N ASP A 266 27.04 -26.85 -22.96
CA ASP A 266 27.86 -27.41 -24.05
C ASP A 266 28.08 -26.36 -25.13
N ALA A 267 27.06 -25.59 -25.49
CA ALA A 267 27.17 -24.47 -26.41
C ALA A 267 28.13 -23.38 -25.91
N ILE A 268 28.09 -23.07 -24.60
CA ILE A 268 29.01 -22.12 -23.99
C ILE A 268 30.45 -22.66 -24.03
N ARG A 269 30.67 -23.96 -23.73
CA ARG A 269 31.99 -24.58 -23.81
C ARG A 269 32.51 -24.62 -25.23
N SER A 270 31.69 -24.99 -26.19
CA SER A 270 32.01 -25.00 -27.61
C SER A 270 32.41 -23.63 -28.11
N PHE A 271 31.66 -22.58 -27.73
CA PHE A 271 32.00 -21.20 -28.06
C PHE A 271 33.39 -20.82 -27.55
N TRP A 272 33.72 -21.11 -26.29
CA TRP A 272 35.05 -20.81 -25.73
C TRP A 272 36.17 -21.57 -26.41
N ALA A 273 35.92 -22.83 -26.78
CA ALA A 273 36.89 -23.66 -27.47
C ALA A 273 37.19 -23.19 -28.91
N THR A 274 36.16 -22.67 -29.60
CA THR A 274 36.27 -22.28 -31.02
C THR A 274 36.58 -20.82 -31.25
N SER A 275 36.20 -19.93 -30.31
CA SER A 275 36.36 -18.48 -30.45
C SER A 275 37.81 -17.98 -30.27
N GLY A 276 38.70 -18.79 -29.74
CA GLY A 276 40.06 -18.37 -29.33
C GLY A 276 40.11 -17.33 -28.21
N LEU A 277 38.93 -17.04 -27.57
CA LEU A 277 38.77 -16.08 -26.49
C LEU A 277 38.93 -16.76 -25.13
N SER A 278 39.50 -16.07 -24.15
CA SER A 278 39.69 -16.61 -22.81
C SER A 278 38.50 -16.28 -21.91
N PRO A 279 37.89 -17.27 -21.23
CA PRO A 279 36.79 -17.03 -20.28
C PRO A 279 37.20 -16.24 -19.04
N THR A 280 38.48 -15.97 -18.84
CA THR A 280 39.00 -15.18 -17.71
C THR A 280 39.04 -13.68 -17.97
N ARG A 281 38.81 -13.25 -19.22
CA ARG A 281 38.86 -11.84 -19.64
C ARG A 281 37.48 -11.19 -19.75
N ASP A 282 37.48 -9.86 -19.61
CA ASP A 282 36.31 -9.04 -19.92
C ASP A 282 36.22 -8.79 -21.42
N PHE A 283 35.02 -8.85 -21.99
CA PHE A 283 34.81 -8.67 -23.43
C PHE A 283 33.96 -7.42 -23.68
N TYR A 284 34.56 -6.50 -24.44
CA TYR A 284 33.88 -5.30 -24.93
C TYR A 284 34.11 -5.22 -26.45
N PRO A 285 33.05 -4.99 -27.26
CA PRO A 285 33.13 -5.05 -28.71
C PRO A 285 34.12 -4.08 -29.36
N ASP A 286 34.64 -3.09 -28.58
CA ASP A 286 35.64 -2.14 -29.02
C ASP A 286 36.76 -2.00 -28.02
N THR A 287 38.00 -2.03 -28.45
CA THR A 287 39.23 -1.89 -27.67
C THR A 287 39.36 -0.55 -26.91
N GLN A 288 38.48 0.43 -27.19
CA GLN A 288 38.38 1.71 -26.46
C GLN A 288 37.31 1.71 -25.35
N GLY A 289 36.66 0.58 -25.08
CA GLY A 289 35.44 0.48 -24.29
C GLY A 289 35.55 0.41 -22.79
N LYS A 290 36.69 0.68 -22.14
CA LYS A 290 36.82 0.67 -20.67
C LYS A 290 35.82 1.60 -19.95
N ASN A 291 35.33 2.64 -20.63
CA ASN A 291 34.46 3.65 -20.07
C ASN A 291 33.05 3.62 -20.72
N ARG A 292 32.46 2.44 -20.89
CA ARG A 292 31.13 2.27 -21.48
C ARG A 292 30.03 2.27 -20.39
N CYS A 293 28.92 2.96 -20.68
CA CYS A 293 27.73 2.89 -19.86
C CYS A 293 27.00 1.55 -20.06
N THR A 294 26.87 0.77 -19.00
CA THR A 294 26.21 -0.55 -19.01
C THR A 294 24.70 -0.49 -19.27
N VAL A 295 24.10 0.71 -19.19
CA VAL A 295 22.65 0.91 -19.38
C VAL A 295 22.29 1.32 -20.79
N CYS A 296 23.07 2.25 -21.42
CA CYS A 296 22.78 2.76 -22.75
C CYS A 296 23.89 2.49 -23.77
N ALA A 297 24.88 1.67 -23.42
CA ALA A 297 26.01 1.27 -24.25
C ALA A 297 26.90 2.41 -24.80
N ARG A 298 26.66 3.68 -24.41
CA ARG A 298 27.48 4.82 -24.84
C ARG A 298 28.89 4.75 -24.24
N THR A 299 29.91 4.97 -25.03
CA THR A 299 31.33 4.99 -24.64
C THR A 299 31.79 6.42 -24.33
N PHE A 300 32.76 6.55 -23.43
CA PHE A 300 33.32 7.83 -22.99
C PHE A 300 34.85 7.76 -22.99
N ALA A 301 35.49 8.87 -23.31
CA ALA A 301 36.94 8.94 -23.34
C ALA A 301 37.59 8.81 -21.95
N ARG A 302 36.89 9.30 -20.91
CA ARG A 302 37.40 9.32 -19.53
C ARG A 302 36.43 8.67 -18.55
N PRO A 303 36.92 8.02 -17.47
CA PRO A 303 36.06 7.46 -16.42
C PRO A 303 35.14 8.50 -15.76
N GLN A 304 35.62 9.75 -15.66
CA GLN A 304 34.85 10.85 -15.06
C GLN A 304 33.63 11.24 -15.91
N ASP A 305 33.76 11.19 -17.23
CA ASP A 305 32.68 11.51 -18.18
C ASP A 305 31.59 10.44 -18.11
N LEU A 306 31.98 9.18 -17.99
CA LEU A 306 31.07 8.07 -17.72
C LEU A 306 30.35 8.25 -16.37
N LYS A 307 31.07 8.65 -15.31
CA LYS A 307 30.50 8.91 -14.00
C LYS A 307 29.52 10.09 -14.03
N THR A 308 29.86 11.14 -14.76
CA THR A 308 29.00 12.32 -14.98
C THR A 308 27.77 11.97 -15.84
N HIS A 309 27.93 11.19 -16.89
CA HIS A 309 26.85 10.67 -17.70
C HIS A 309 25.89 9.81 -16.87
N ARG A 310 26.42 8.85 -16.07
CA ARG A 310 25.62 8.03 -15.17
C ARG A 310 24.82 8.89 -14.19
N LYS A 311 25.44 9.92 -13.62
CA LYS A 311 24.78 10.86 -12.68
C LYS A 311 23.71 11.70 -13.37
N LYS A 312 24.01 12.29 -14.55
CA LYS A 312 23.05 13.15 -15.28
C LYS A 312 21.89 12.39 -15.91
N LYS A 313 22.11 11.15 -16.35
CA LYS A 313 21.08 10.32 -17.03
C LYS A 313 20.45 9.28 -16.13
N GLY A 314 20.84 9.18 -14.86
CA GLY A 314 20.34 8.16 -13.95
C GLY A 314 20.77 6.73 -14.33
N HIS A 315 21.82 6.58 -15.14
CA HIS A 315 22.35 5.29 -15.63
C HIS A 315 23.31 4.67 -14.63
N TYR A 316 22.82 4.39 -13.43
CA TYR A 316 23.60 3.65 -12.43
C TYR A 316 23.48 2.15 -12.64
N ASP A 317 24.39 1.38 -12.05
CA ASP A 317 24.15 -0.05 -11.89
C ASP A 317 22.89 -0.21 -11.03
N HIS A 318 21.79 -0.49 -11.70
CA HIS A 318 20.44 -0.43 -11.14
C HIS A 318 20.28 -1.35 -9.93
N LYS A 319 21.03 -2.47 -9.90
CA LYS A 319 20.95 -3.44 -8.79
C LYS A 319 21.58 -2.91 -7.51
N GLN A 320 22.78 -2.33 -7.60
CA GLN A 320 23.50 -1.86 -6.41
C GLN A 320 22.90 -0.57 -5.86
N HIS A 321 22.50 0.36 -6.75
CA HIS A 321 21.84 1.61 -6.36
C HIS A 321 20.48 1.37 -5.71
N MET A 322 19.68 0.42 -6.22
CA MET A 322 18.37 0.09 -5.63
C MET A 322 18.52 -0.60 -4.27
N LYS A 323 19.55 -1.44 -4.06
CA LYS A 323 19.84 -2.03 -2.75
C LYS A 323 20.15 -0.96 -1.71
N THR A 324 21.11 -0.10 -1.99
CA THR A 324 21.53 0.98 -1.08
C THR A 324 20.40 1.95 -0.79
N ARG A 325 19.62 2.34 -1.81
CA ARG A 325 18.48 3.24 -1.64
C ARG A 325 17.38 2.63 -0.77
N THR A 326 17.08 1.35 -0.93
CA THR A 326 16.07 0.65 -0.11
C THR A 326 16.53 0.55 1.33
N ALA A 327 17.79 0.18 1.58
CA ALA A 327 18.36 0.09 2.92
C ALA A 327 18.39 1.46 3.63
N VAL A 328 18.71 2.53 2.92
CA VAL A 328 18.67 3.91 3.46
C VAL A 328 17.23 4.29 3.85
N ILE A 329 16.24 4.02 3.00
CA ILE A 329 14.83 4.30 3.30
C ILE A 329 14.37 3.51 4.53
N ASP A 330 14.76 2.25 4.63
CA ASP A 330 14.41 1.41 5.76
C ASP A 330 15.11 1.86 7.05
N ALA A 331 16.37 2.29 6.99
CA ALA A 331 17.09 2.85 8.13
C ALA A 331 16.44 4.17 8.62
N ILE A 332 16.07 5.06 7.71
CA ILE A 332 15.31 6.28 8.04
C ILE A 332 13.97 5.92 8.69
N THR A 333 13.28 4.92 8.15
CA THR A 333 11.99 4.48 8.70
C THR A 333 12.14 3.86 10.09
N ALA A 334 13.20 3.08 10.33
CA ALA A 334 13.50 2.50 11.63
C ALA A 334 13.77 3.61 12.67
N LYS A 335 14.62 4.57 12.32
CA LYS A 335 14.95 5.71 13.19
C LYS A 335 13.71 6.56 13.54
N ARG A 336 12.81 6.77 12.58
CA ARG A 336 11.55 7.47 12.82
C ARG A 336 10.60 6.71 13.75
N LYS A 337 10.57 5.38 13.64
CA LYS A 337 9.79 4.54 14.57
C LYS A 337 10.31 4.64 16.00
N GLU A 338 11.62 4.65 16.19
CA GLU A 338 12.24 4.82 17.51
C GLU A 338 11.93 6.20 18.07
N GLN A 339 12.09 7.26 17.29
CA GLN A 339 11.75 8.62 17.72
C GLN A 339 10.27 8.76 18.11
N GLN A 340 9.37 8.12 17.37
CA GLN A 340 7.93 8.16 17.69
C GLN A 340 7.64 7.48 19.04
N LYS A 341 8.32 6.38 19.36
CA LYS A 341 8.17 5.68 20.64
C LYS A 341 8.63 6.48 21.86
N LEU A 342 9.57 7.40 21.66
CA LEU A 342 10.08 8.27 22.72
C LEU A 342 9.16 9.49 23.02
N LEU A 343 8.14 9.71 22.21
CA LEU A 343 7.19 10.79 22.46
C LEU A 343 6.24 10.43 23.60
N PRO A 344 5.68 11.43 24.32
CA PRO A 344 4.72 11.20 25.38
C PRO A 344 3.58 10.30 24.93
N ALA A 345 3.22 9.29 25.74
CA ALA A 345 2.15 8.36 25.43
C ALA A 345 0.80 8.88 25.89
N VAL A 346 -0.23 8.59 25.12
CA VAL A 346 -1.64 8.79 25.52
C VAL A 346 -2.01 7.68 26.49
N LYS A 347 -2.62 8.04 27.61
CA LYS A 347 -2.92 7.12 28.72
C LYS A 347 -4.42 6.98 28.94
N TRP A 348 -4.80 5.82 29.42
CA TRP A 348 -6.09 5.57 30.05
C TRP A 348 -5.88 4.55 31.19
N ASP A 349 -6.22 4.98 32.41
CA ASP A 349 -5.89 4.24 33.62
C ASP A 349 -4.37 4.00 33.68
N GLU A 350 -3.90 2.85 34.07
CA GLU A 350 -2.46 2.49 34.09
C GLU A 350 -1.89 2.08 32.73
N LYS A 351 -2.71 2.08 31.67
CA LYS A 351 -2.34 1.61 30.33
C LYS A 351 -2.00 2.76 29.40
N GLU A 352 -1.04 2.51 28.55
CA GLU A 352 -0.58 3.46 27.53
C GLU A 352 -0.91 2.95 26.12
N ALA A 353 -1.39 3.86 25.26
CA ALA A 353 -1.50 3.60 23.83
C ALA A 353 -0.11 3.64 23.16
N GLU A 354 0.21 2.63 22.36
CA GLU A 354 1.50 2.58 21.67
C GLU A 354 1.62 3.72 20.65
N ASN A 355 2.68 4.51 20.76
CA ASN A 355 3.03 5.52 19.76
C ASN A 355 3.61 4.87 18.50
N GLN A 356 2.92 4.96 17.38
CA GLN A 356 3.31 4.33 16.13
C GLN A 356 3.62 5.34 15.03
N TRP A 357 4.71 5.12 14.30
CA TRP A 357 5.04 5.87 13.09
C TRP A 357 4.06 5.60 11.94
N ARG A 358 3.59 4.36 11.83
CA ARG A 358 2.64 3.90 10.79
C ARG A 358 1.48 3.20 11.43
N SER A 359 0.28 3.64 11.12
CA SER A 359 -0.97 3.00 11.53
C SER A 359 -1.84 2.68 10.34
N LYS A 360 -2.66 1.65 10.48
CA LYS A 360 -3.62 1.25 9.47
C LYS A 360 -5.01 1.70 9.92
N TYR A 361 -5.69 2.50 9.10
CA TYR A 361 -7.05 2.94 9.34
C TYR A 361 -7.88 2.75 8.07
N LEU A 362 -9.04 2.11 8.18
CA LEU A 362 -9.91 1.76 7.04
C LEU A 362 -9.15 1.12 5.88
N GLY A 363 -8.21 0.23 6.19
CA GLY A 363 -7.39 -0.46 5.19
C GLY A 363 -6.29 0.35 4.55
N SER A 364 -6.19 1.67 4.75
CA SER A 364 -5.10 2.53 4.28
C SER A 364 -4.02 2.71 5.34
N ILE A 365 -2.79 2.96 4.89
CA ILE A 365 -1.64 3.20 5.77
C ILE A 365 -1.42 4.70 5.90
N PHE A 366 -1.34 5.17 7.15
CA PHE A 366 -1.01 6.53 7.52
C PHE A 366 0.36 6.58 8.20
N GLU A 367 1.19 7.54 7.81
CA GLU A 367 2.48 7.82 8.45
C GLU A 367 2.38 9.14 9.23
N ALA A 368 2.89 9.18 10.45
CA ALA A 368 2.86 10.36 11.32
C ALA A 368 3.45 11.62 10.67
N GLY A 369 4.45 11.48 9.82
CA GLY A 369 5.00 12.58 9.03
C GLY A 369 4.32 12.82 7.69
N GLY A 370 3.09 12.36 7.49
CA GLY A 370 2.34 12.48 6.24
C GLY A 370 2.89 11.68 5.07
N GLY A 371 2.35 11.95 3.90
CA GLY A 371 2.68 11.22 2.68
C GLY A 371 1.84 9.97 2.48
N GLN A 372 1.94 9.39 1.29
CA GLN A 372 1.08 8.29 0.87
C GLN A 372 1.84 7.12 0.24
N MET A 373 3.16 7.27 0.09
CA MET A 373 3.97 6.26 -0.60
C MET A 373 3.93 4.90 0.09
N ALA A 374 3.85 4.86 1.43
CA ALA A 374 3.72 3.61 2.17
C ALA A 374 2.40 2.88 1.85
N ASP A 375 1.28 3.63 1.75
CA ASP A 375 -0.02 3.08 1.36
C ASP A 375 0.02 2.57 -0.09
N VAL A 376 0.53 3.38 -1.03
CA VAL A 376 0.69 3.00 -2.44
C VAL A 376 1.55 1.74 -2.59
N GLN A 377 2.67 1.64 -1.91
CA GLN A 377 3.54 0.46 -1.93
C GLN A 377 2.84 -0.79 -1.36
N ALA A 378 2.08 -0.63 -0.29
CA ALA A 378 1.30 -1.73 0.28
C ALA A 378 0.21 -2.22 -0.68
N ARG A 379 -0.44 -1.31 -1.44
CA ARG A 379 -1.42 -1.67 -2.48
C ARG A 379 -0.75 -2.38 -3.65
N ILE A 380 0.38 -1.89 -4.13
CA ILE A 380 1.17 -2.54 -5.18
C ILE A 380 1.56 -3.97 -4.75
N ALA A 381 2.02 -4.15 -3.51
CA ALA A 381 2.39 -5.46 -2.99
C ALA A 381 1.19 -6.44 -2.97
N ARG A 382 0.02 -5.98 -2.48
CA ARG A 382 -1.21 -6.80 -2.45
C ARG A 382 -1.72 -7.11 -3.85
N ALA A 383 -1.69 -6.14 -4.76
CA ALA A 383 -2.09 -6.32 -6.16
C ALA A 383 -1.19 -7.35 -6.86
N ARG A 384 0.12 -7.27 -6.67
CA ARG A 384 1.08 -8.27 -7.18
C ARG A 384 0.82 -9.66 -6.60
N GLN A 385 0.52 -9.76 -5.30
CA GLN A 385 0.16 -11.03 -4.68
C GLN A 385 -1.12 -11.63 -5.30
N ARG A 386 -2.16 -10.80 -5.52
CA ARG A 386 -3.39 -11.24 -6.19
C ARG A 386 -3.13 -11.66 -7.62
N PHE A 387 -2.35 -10.87 -8.36
CA PHE A 387 -1.92 -11.17 -9.71
C PHE A 387 -1.20 -12.53 -9.80
N GLY A 388 -0.25 -12.78 -8.90
CA GLY A 388 0.47 -14.06 -8.82
C GLY A 388 -0.44 -15.27 -8.56
N LYS A 389 -1.47 -15.13 -7.71
CA LYS A 389 -2.46 -16.19 -7.47
C LYS A 389 -3.30 -16.54 -8.71
N MET A 390 -3.43 -15.62 -9.65
CA MET A 390 -4.22 -15.80 -10.87
C MET A 390 -3.33 -16.08 -12.10
N ARG A 391 -2.09 -16.51 -11.89
CA ARG A 391 -1.10 -16.74 -12.96
C ARG A 391 -1.60 -17.68 -14.05
N HIS A 392 -2.34 -18.75 -13.67
CA HIS A 392 -2.95 -19.70 -14.60
C HIS A 392 -3.92 -19.04 -15.59
N ILE A 393 -4.54 -17.92 -15.24
CA ILE A 393 -5.42 -17.14 -16.13
C ILE A 393 -4.60 -16.30 -17.12
N TRP A 394 -3.53 -15.66 -16.62
CA TRP A 394 -2.74 -14.75 -17.46
C TRP A 394 -1.97 -15.47 -18.56
N GLY A 395 -1.51 -16.69 -18.29
CA GLY A 395 -0.80 -17.54 -19.24
C GLY A 395 -1.71 -18.39 -20.16
N ASN A 396 -3.02 -18.39 -19.93
CA ASN A 396 -3.92 -19.22 -20.74
C ASN A 396 -4.18 -18.58 -22.11
N LYS A 397 -3.67 -19.20 -23.18
CA LYS A 397 -3.80 -18.72 -24.56
C LYS A 397 -5.24 -18.89 -25.12
N ASP A 398 -6.04 -19.82 -24.56
CA ASP A 398 -7.43 -20.06 -24.97
C ASP A 398 -8.36 -18.91 -24.54
N LEU A 399 -7.95 -18.17 -23.51
CA LEU A 399 -8.69 -16.99 -23.07
C LEU A 399 -8.30 -15.77 -23.89
N HIS A 400 -9.27 -15.18 -24.57
CA HIS A 400 -9.06 -13.96 -25.34
C HIS A 400 -8.47 -12.84 -24.46
N VAL A 401 -7.50 -12.08 -24.98
CA VAL A 401 -6.77 -11.05 -24.24
C VAL A 401 -7.67 -10.02 -23.57
N ASN A 402 -8.77 -9.62 -24.24
CA ASN A 402 -9.74 -8.68 -23.67
C ASN A 402 -10.44 -9.23 -22.43
N LEU A 403 -10.71 -10.54 -22.36
CA LEU A 403 -11.28 -11.18 -21.16
C LEU A 403 -10.25 -11.17 -20.02
N ARG A 404 -9.00 -11.52 -20.30
CA ARG A 404 -7.91 -11.44 -19.32
C ARG A 404 -7.73 -10.03 -18.76
N LEU A 405 -7.77 -9.00 -19.62
CA LEU A 405 -7.71 -7.59 -19.19
C LEU A 405 -8.95 -7.16 -18.38
N ARG A 406 -10.14 -7.66 -18.69
CA ARG A 406 -11.35 -7.40 -17.88
C ARG A 406 -11.21 -8.03 -16.48
N LEU A 407 -10.73 -9.26 -16.38
CA LEU A 407 -10.44 -9.92 -15.12
C LEU A 407 -9.34 -9.21 -14.32
N TYR A 408 -8.29 -8.71 -14.99
CA TYR A 408 -7.26 -7.88 -14.38
C TYR A 408 -7.85 -6.60 -13.76
N LYS A 409 -8.69 -5.88 -14.51
CA LYS A 409 -9.34 -4.65 -14.03
C LYS A 409 -10.23 -4.92 -12.82
N SER A 410 -11.04 -5.96 -12.83
CA SER A 410 -11.97 -6.27 -11.74
C SER A 410 -11.29 -6.82 -10.48
N SER A 411 -10.27 -7.67 -10.61
CA SER A 411 -9.70 -8.42 -9.49
C SER A 411 -8.39 -7.86 -8.95
N VAL A 412 -7.54 -7.25 -9.79
CA VAL A 412 -6.23 -6.74 -9.40
C VAL A 412 -6.23 -5.22 -9.29
N CYS A 413 -6.79 -4.50 -10.28
CA CYS A 413 -6.82 -3.05 -10.22
C CYS A 413 -7.74 -2.53 -9.11
N SER A 414 -8.80 -3.25 -8.74
CA SER A 414 -9.63 -2.92 -7.57
C SER A 414 -8.81 -2.86 -6.27
N ILE A 415 -7.88 -3.79 -6.10
CA ILE A 415 -6.95 -3.80 -4.96
C ILE A 415 -5.92 -2.67 -5.08
N LEU A 416 -5.35 -2.49 -6.28
CA LEU A 416 -4.30 -1.50 -6.55
C LEU A 416 -4.79 -0.07 -6.32
N THR A 417 -6.06 0.21 -6.68
CA THR A 417 -6.64 1.56 -6.64
C THR A 417 -7.58 1.80 -5.46
N TYR A 418 -7.64 0.90 -4.47
CA TYR A 418 -8.46 1.12 -3.28
C TYR A 418 -7.99 2.35 -2.50
N GLY A 419 -8.89 3.31 -2.26
CA GLY A 419 -8.59 4.56 -1.57
C GLY A 419 -7.80 5.57 -2.42
N SER A 420 -7.62 5.31 -3.72
CA SER A 420 -6.88 6.20 -4.63
C SER A 420 -7.54 7.55 -4.83
N GLU A 421 -8.81 7.67 -4.51
CA GLU A 421 -9.56 8.93 -4.51
C GLU A 421 -8.93 9.98 -3.59
N ALA A 422 -8.30 9.52 -2.49
CA ALA A 422 -7.61 10.36 -1.52
C ALA A 422 -6.10 10.57 -1.82
N TRP A 423 -5.55 9.95 -2.86
CA TRP A 423 -4.13 10.07 -3.15
C TRP A 423 -3.80 11.33 -3.94
N ARG A 424 -2.69 11.97 -3.61
CA ARG A 424 -2.06 13.00 -4.45
C ARG A 424 -1.16 12.30 -5.46
N LEU A 425 -1.46 12.43 -6.75
CA LEU A 425 -0.68 11.79 -7.82
C LEU A 425 0.62 12.58 -8.09
N THR A 426 1.56 12.51 -7.15
CA THR A 426 2.90 13.07 -7.37
C THR A 426 3.65 12.28 -8.44
N PRO A 427 4.68 12.86 -9.10
CA PRO A 427 5.49 12.14 -10.09
C PRO A 427 6.02 10.80 -9.57
N THR A 428 6.43 10.73 -8.30
CA THR A 428 6.94 9.51 -7.66
C THR A 428 5.84 8.45 -7.49
N VAL A 429 4.64 8.85 -7.07
CA VAL A 429 3.48 7.95 -6.92
C VAL A 429 3.04 7.45 -8.28
N SER A 430 2.93 8.35 -9.25
CA SER A 430 2.54 8.03 -10.63
C SER A 430 3.51 7.06 -11.28
N ALA A 431 4.81 7.28 -11.11
CA ALA A 431 5.84 6.37 -11.61
C ALA A 431 5.77 4.97 -10.97
N ALA A 432 5.53 4.89 -9.65
CA ALA A 432 5.40 3.62 -8.95
C ALA A 432 4.17 2.83 -9.41
N LEU A 433 3.03 3.50 -9.57
CA LEU A 433 1.78 2.90 -10.05
C LEU A 433 1.88 2.44 -11.50
N ASN A 434 2.41 3.31 -12.39
CA ASN A 434 2.62 2.97 -13.78
C ASN A 434 3.59 1.81 -13.95
N GLY A 435 4.72 1.80 -13.23
CA GLY A 435 5.67 0.69 -13.28
C GLY A 435 5.07 -0.64 -12.86
N ALA A 436 4.22 -0.63 -11.81
CA ALA A 436 3.52 -1.84 -11.38
C ALA A 436 2.47 -2.30 -12.40
N ASN A 437 1.67 -1.37 -12.93
CA ASN A 437 0.65 -1.66 -13.95
C ASN A 437 1.28 -2.18 -15.24
N SER A 438 2.31 -1.50 -15.74
CA SER A 438 3.05 -1.87 -16.95
C SER A 438 3.59 -3.29 -16.88
N SER A 439 4.22 -3.63 -15.77
CA SER A 439 4.76 -4.98 -15.55
C SER A 439 3.69 -6.07 -15.56
N MET A 440 2.49 -5.82 -15.04
CA MET A 440 1.40 -6.80 -15.01
C MET A 440 0.66 -6.90 -16.33
N VAL A 441 0.45 -5.77 -17.01
CA VAL A 441 -0.24 -5.72 -18.32
C VAL A 441 0.61 -6.39 -19.39
N SER A 442 1.92 -6.13 -19.44
CA SER A 442 2.80 -6.78 -20.42
C SER A 442 2.82 -8.31 -20.30
N ILE A 443 2.63 -8.84 -19.09
CA ILE A 443 2.48 -10.30 -18.89
C ILE A 443 1.17 -10.82 -19.50
N ILE A 444 0.08 -10.05 -19.38
CA ILE A 444 -1.24 -10.46 -19.90
C ILE A 444 -1.28 -10.41 -21.42
N THR A 445 -0.67 -9.38 -22.01
CA THR A 445 -0.76 -9.08 -23.44
C THR A 445 0.38 -9.69 -24.26
N GLY A 446 1.49 -10.05 -23.60
CA GLY A 446 2.73 -10.47 -24.26
C GLY A 446 3.48 -9.34 -24.96
N ARG A 447 3.01 -8.08 -24.82
CA ARG A 447 3.54 -6.88 -25.49
C ARG A 447 4.03 -5.84 -24.49
N SER A 448 4.98 -5.00 -24.91
CA SER A 448 5.34 -3.84 -24.09
C SER A 448 4.24 -2.78 -24.14
N ILE A 449 4.11 -2.00 -23.04
CA ILE A 449 3.11 -0.90 -23.01
C ILE A 449 3.38 0.16 -24.08
N ARG A 450 4.63 0.31 -24.55
CA ARG A 450 4.96 1.23 -25.64
C ARG A 450 4.33 0.80 -26.97
N GLU A 451 4.34 -0.50 -27.26
CA GLU A 451 3.69 -1.07 -28.46
C GLU A 451 2.16 -0.94 -28.38
N GLU A 452 1.58 -1.19 -27.19
CA GLU A 452 0.14 -0.99 -26.99
C GLU A 452 -0.29 0.49 -27.05
N ALA A 453 0.55 1.41 -26.57
CA ALA A 453 0.30 2.85 -26.65
C ALA A 453 0.28 3.33 -28.10
N ALA A 454 1.16 2.80 -28.95
CA ALA A 454 1.19 3.10 -30.38
C ALA A 454 -0.09 2.66 -31.12
N GLU A 455 -0.74 1.59 -30.64
CA GLU A 455 -2.01 1.08 -31.18
C GLU A 455 -3.27 1.71 -30.55
N GLY A 456 -3.12 2.66 -29.62
CA GLY A 456 -4.25 3.31 -28.93
C GLY A 456 -5.04 2.40 -27.98
N LYS A 457 -4.55 1.19 -27.69
CA LYS A 457 -5.23 0.16 -26.89
C LYS A 457 -4.83 0.10 -25.41
N THR A 458 -3.99 1.03 -24.95
CA THR A 458 -3.39 1.00 -23.61
C THR A 458 -4.42 1.22 -22.50
N PHE A 459 -4.41 0.35 -21.49
CA PHE A 459 -5.09 0.62 -20.24
C PHE A 459 -4.29 1.63 -19.40
N ASP A 460 -4.72 2.89 -19.40
CA ASP A 460 -4.12 3.95 -18.58
C ASP A 460 -4.69 3.93 -17.17
N LEU A 461 -3.91 3.39 -16.23
CA LEU A 461 -4.27 3.31 -14.82
C LEU A 461 -4.44 4.71 -14.18
N LEU A 462 -3.61 5.67 -14.54
CA LEU A 462 -3.68 7.02 -13.95
C LEU A 462 -4.92 7.77 -14.44
N LYS A 463 -5.26 7.64 -15.73
CA LYS A 463 -6.52 8.17 -16.28
C LYS A 463 -7.72 7.55 -15.56
N TRP A 464 -7.67 6.25 -15.29
CA TRP A 464 -8.75 5.58 -14.54
C TRP A 464 -8.85 6.08 -13.09
N ILE A 465 -7.73 6.27 -12.39
CA ILE A 465 -7.72 6.86 -11.04
C ILE A 465 -8.27 8.28 -11.06
N ARG A 466 -7.89 9.11 -12.04
CA ARG A 466 -8.42 10.47 -12.19
C ARG A 466 -9.94 10.48 -12.42
N ALA A 467 -10.44 9.60 -13.27
CA ALA A 467 -11.87 9.45 -13.49
C ALA A 467 -12.64 9.07 -12.22
N ARG A 468 -12.11 8.13 -11.42
CA ARG A 468 -12.69 7.76 -10.11
C ARG A 468 -12.69 8.92 -9.13
N LYS A 469 -11.61 9.71 -9.08
CA LYS A 469 -11.57 10.94 -8.26
C LYS A 469 -12.66 11.91 -8.65
N LEU A 470 -12.81 12.18 -9.95
CA LEU A 470 -13.86 13.09 -10.44
C LEU A 470 -15.26 12.58 -10.12
N GLN A 471 -15.53 11.29 -10.31
CA GLN A 471 -16.81 10.66 -9.94
C GLN A 471 -17.09 10.82 -8.45
N TRP A 472 -16.08 10.59 -7.61
CA TRP A 472 -16.19 10.70 -6.18
C TRP A 472 -16.39 12.16 -5.72
N ILE A 473 -15.66 13.12 -6.29
CA ILE A 473 -15.87 14.56 -6.04
C ILE A 473 -17.30 14.97 -6.45
N GLY A 474 -17.76 14.53 -7.63
CA GLY A 474 -19.13 14.77 -8.08
C GLY A 474 -20.17 14.18 -7.13
N HIS A 475 -19.91 13.00 -6.54
CA HIS A 475 -20.78 12.43 -5.52
C HIS A 475 -20.84 13.33 -4.27
N ILE A 476 -19.70 13.80 -3.76
CA ILE A 476 -19.65 14.68 -2.58
C ILE A 476 -20.34 16.02 -2.85
N LEU A 477 -20.17 16.59 -4.03
CA LEU A 477 -20.83 17.86 -4.38
C LEU A 477 -22.36 17.75 -4.39
N ARG A 478 -22.90 16.54 -4.63
CA ARG A 478 -24.36 16.26 -4.55
C ARG A 478 -24.85 15.99 -3.12
N MET A 479 -23.97 15.79 -2.15
CA MET A 479 -24.36 15.63 -0.74
C MET A 479 -24.96 16.91 -0.15
N GLY A 480 -25.68 16.83 0.97
CA GLY A 480 -26.20 17.97 1.71
C GLY A 480 -25.09 18.96 2.13
N LYS A 481 -25.42 20.23 2.22
CA LYS A 481 -24.45 21.31 2.55
C LYS A 481 -23.82 21.15 3.94
N GLU A 482 -24.54 20.52 4.86
CA GLU A 482 -24.15 20.23 6.25
C GLU A 482 -23.13 19.08 6.37
N THR A 483 -22.92 18.32 5.30
CA THR A 483 -22.01 17.18 5.33
C THR A 483 -20.56 17.65 5.48
N LYS A 484 -19.89 17.24 6.57
CA LYS A 484 -18.49 17.62 6.87
C LYS A 484 -17.53 17.37 5.70
N VAL A 485 -17.73 16.28 4.95
CA VAL A 485 -16.91 15.94 3.77
C VAL A 485 -17.08 16.97 2.67
N LYS A 486 -18.31 17.41 2.39
CA LYS A 486 -18.60 18.46 1.40
C LYS A 486 -18.02 19.80 1.83
N GLN A 487 -18.19 20.17 3.11
CA GLN A 487 -17.61 21.39 3.65
C GLN A 487 -16.09 21.41 3.50
N ALA A 488 -15.40 20.29 3.85
CA ALA A 488 -13.95 20.15 3.70
C ALA A 488 -13.49 20.35 2.24
N ILE A 489 -14.17 19.72 1.30
CA ILE A 489 -13.84 19.84 -0.14
C ILE A 489 -14.10 21.27 -0.64
N CYS A 490 -15.25 21.87 -0.30
CA CYS A 490 -15.54 23.24 -0.71
C CYS A 490 -14.49 24.24 -0.21
N ILE A 491 -13.92 24.01 0.98
CA ILE A 491 -12.84 24.84 1.51
C ILE A 491 -11.57 24.68 0.69
N MET A 492 -11.21 23.44 0.32
CA MET A 492 -10.03 23.18 -0.50
C MET A 492 -10.10 23.86 -1.87
N PHE A 493 -11.28 23.96 -2.46
CA PHE A 493 -11.49 24.65 -3.74
C PHE A 493 -11.62 26.16 -3.62
N LYS A 494 -11.96 26.70 -2.43
CA LYS A 494 -12.15 28.14 -2.20
C LYS A 494 -10.89 28.89 -1.74
N ALA A 495 -9.87 28.19 -1.27
CA ALA A 495 -8.61 28.79 -0.85
C ALA A 495 -7.52 28.56 -1.91
N PRO A 496 -7.31 29.48 -2.86
CA PRO A 496 -6.08 29.47 -3.65
C PRO A 496 -4.92 29.68 -2.67
N GLN A 497 -4.04 28.70 -2.54
CA GLN A 497 -2.80 28.88 -1.81
C GLN A 497 -1.92 29.83 -2.65
N GLN A 498 -1.32 30.84 -2.00
CA GLN A 498 -0.33 31.69 -2.66
C GLN A 498 0.72 30.82 -3.37
N GLY A 499 0.78 30.90 -4.69
CA GLY A 499 1.64 30.09 -5.55
C GLY A 499 0.93 29.10 -6.47
N ASP A 500 -0.40 28.95 -6.39
CA ASP A 500 -1.18 28.00 -7.22
C ASP A 500 -1.93 28.67 -8.39
N MET A 501 -1.77 29.98 -8.55
CA MET A 501 -2.33 30.72 -9.69
C MET A 501 -1.35 30.66 -10.85
N LEU A 502 -1.79 30.14 -11.99
CA LEU A 502 -1.10 30.32 -13.25
C LEU A 502 -1.06 31.81 -13.60
N ALA A 503 -0.06 32.23 -14.39
CA ALA A 503 0.11 33.62 -14.81
C ALA A 503 -1.14 34.21 -15.52
N ASP A 504 -2.11 33.37 -15.89
CA ASP A 504 -3.39 33.73 -16.51
C ASP A 504 -4.58 33.75 -15.52
N GLY A 505 -4.33 33.64 -14.21
CA GLY A 505 -5.36 33.70 -13.18
C GLY A 505 -6.23 32.46 -13.01
N ARG A 506 -5.88 31.32 -13.66
CA ARG A 506 -6.57 30.05 -13.49
C ARG A 506 -5.98 29.23 -12.34
N PRO A 507 -6.78 28.50 -11.56
CA PRO A 507 -6.24 27.58 -10.56
C PRO A 507 -5.42 26.47 -11.26
N GLY A 508 -4.19 26.28 -10.83
CA GLY A 508 -3.32 25.24 -11.36
C GLY A 508 -3.85 23.84 -11.08
N ASP A 509 -3.53 22.87 -11.94
CA ASP A 509 -4.01 21.48 -11.95
C ASP A 509 -3.59 20.62 -10.74
N ARG A 510 -3.33 21.19 -9.56
CA ARG A 510 -2.85 20.42 -8.39
C ARG A 510 -3.83 19.37 -7.85
N PHE A 511 -5.09 19.41 -8.24
CA PHE A 511 -6.10 18.42 -7.82
C PHE A 511 -6.32 17.30 -8.83
N LEU A 512 -5.83 17.46 -10.06
CA LEU A 512 -5.94 16.45 -11.11
C LEU A 512 -4.63 15.69 -11.36
N THR A 513 -3.52 16.19 -10.81
CA THR A 513 -2.20 15.52 -10.88
C THR A 513 -1.90 14.63 -9.67
#